data_ef344c57ae87930713cc8d2895643606
#
_entry.id   ef344c57ae87930713cc8d2895643606
#
_cell.length_a   1.000
_cell.length_b   1.000
_cell.length_c   1.000
_cell.angle_alpha   90.00
_cell.angle_beta   90.00
_cell.angle_gamma   90.00
#
_symmetry.space_group_name_H-M   'P 1'
#
loop_
_entity.id
_entity.type
_entity.pdbx_description
1 polymer ?
#
loop_
_entity_poly.entity_id
_entity_poly.type
_entity_poly.pdbx_seq_one_letter_code
_entity_poly.pdbx_strand_id
1 'polypeptide(L)'
;ALGADVDIEYGKIMAEADRLVGKHIYFDVVSVGATINVMMAATMAEGLTIMENVAKEPHVVDVANFLNSMGANIRGAGTDVIKIRGVQRLHSTEYSVIPDQIEAGTFMFAAAAIKGDVTVLNVIPKHLEATIEAGRDRMRSGRV
;
A
#
# COMPACT_ATOMS: atom_id res chain seq x y z
N ALA A 1 -6.21 -6.09 -16.54
CA ALA A 1 -5.78 -4.73 -16.85
C ALA A 1 -4.46 -4.69 -17.61
N LEU A 2 -3.43 -5.44 -17.19
CA LEU A 2 -2.10 -5.46 -17.81
C LEU A 2 -1.96 -6.44 -19.00
N GLY A 3 -3.08 -6.97 -19.54
CA GLY A 3 -3.10 -7.85 -20.71
C GLY A 3 -3.16 -9.34 -20.41
N ALA A 4 -3.32 -9.74 -19.13
CA ALA A 4 -3.57 -11.13 -18.80
C ALA A 4 -5.00 -11.54 -19.18
N ASP A 5 -5.16 -12.76 -19.68
CA ASP A 5 -6.43 -13.44 -19.81
C ASP A 5 -6.83 -14.00 -18.44
N VAL A 6 -8.08 -13.78 -18.06
CA VAL A 6 -8.59 -14.16 -16.74
C VAL A 6 -9.83 -15.00 -16.92
N ASP A 7 -9.83 -16.18 -16.31
CA ASP A 7 -10.97 -17.09 -16.27
C ASP A 7 -11.32 -17.46 -14.83
N ILE A 8 -12.60 -17.76 -14.59
CA ILE A 8 -13.11 -18.14 -13.27
C ILE A 8 -13.84 -19.46 -13.41
N GLU A 9 -13.21 -20.54 -12.96
CA GLU A 9 -13.78 -21.86 -12.93
C GLU A 9 -13.83 -22.43 -11.52
N TYR A 10 -15.00 -22.95 -11.12
CA TYR A 10 -15.20 -23.62 -9.82
C TYR A 10 -14.72 -22.80 -8.61
N GLY A 11 -14.86 -21.47 -8.64
CA GLY A 11 -14.41 -20.57 -7.58
C GLY A 11 -12.91 -20.32 -7.54
N LYS A 12 -12.16 -20.76 -8.56
CA LYS A 12 -10.75 -20.43 -8.76
C LYS A 12 -10.62 -19.36 -9.82
N ILE A 13 -9.80 -18.37 -9.56
CA ILE A 13 -9.38 -17.36 -10.54
C ILE A 13 -8.08 -17.84 -11.17
N MET A 14 -8.11 -18.06 -12.49
CA MET A 14 -6.93 -18.38 -13.29
C MET A 14 -6.57 -17.13 -14.10
N ALA A 15 -5.29 -16.77 -14.13
CA ALA A 15 -4.80 -15.64 -14.90
C ALA A 15 -3.52 -16.05 -15.62
N GLU A 16 -3.52 -15.93 -16.94
CA GLU A 16 -2.38 -16.28 -17.79
C GLU A 16 -1.98 -15.10 -18.67
N ALA A 17 -0.69 -14.93 -18.88
CA ALA A 17 -0.14 -13.95 -19.80
C ALA A 17 1.23 -14.40 -20.29
N ASP A 18 1.47 -14.35 -21.60
CA ASP A 18 2.83 -14.51 -22.15
C ASP A 18 3.74 -13.37 -21.68
N ARG A 19 3.15 -12.17 -21.61
CA ARG A 19 3.80 -10.96 -21.10
C ARG A 19 2.77 -9.96 -20.59
N LEU A 20 3.15 -9.19 -19.57
CA LEU A 20 2.38 -8.06 -19.13
C LEU A 20 2.79 -6.79 -19.86
N VAL A 21 1.82 -5.96 -20.23
CA VAL A 21 2.04 -4.71 -20.95
C VAL A 21 1.48 -3.55 -20.15
N GLY A 22 2.30 -2.53 -19.94
CA GLY A 22 1.91 -1.31 -19.23
C GLY A 22 0.74 -0.61 -19.91
N LYS A 23 -0.19 -0.12 -19.11
CA LYS A 23 -1.41 0.58 -19.54
C LYS A 23 -1.78 1.68 -18.58
N HIS A 24 -2.69 2.55 -19.01
CA HIS A 24 -3.40 3.46 -18.14
C HIS A 24 -4.53 2.71 -17.42
N ILE A 25 -4.52 2.74 -16.09
CA ILE A 25 -5.45 2.01 -15.22
C ILE A 25 -6.06 3.03 -14.25
N TYR A 26 -7.37 3.18 -14.30
CA TYR A 26 -8.14 3.94 -13.32
C TYR A 26 -8.84 2.96 -12.36
N PHE A 27 -8.74 3.21 -11.05
CA PHE A 27 -9.42 2.41 -10.04
C PHE A 27 -10.74 3.07 -9.69
N ASP A 28 -11.86 2.37 -9.93
CA ASP A 28 -13.19 2.87 -9.58
C ASP A 28 -13.36 3.09 -8.08
N VAL A 29 -12.66 2.28 -7.29
CA VAL A 29 -12.61 2.38 -5.82
C VAL A 29 -11.16 2.34 -5.37
N VAL A 30 -10.80 3.27 -4.48
CA VAL A 30 -9.48 3.26 -3.83
C VAL A 30 -9.31 1.97 -3.03
N SER A 31 -8.31 1.18 -3.37
CA SER A 31 -8.02 -0.10 -2.71
C SER A 31 -6.52 -0.29 -2.55
N VAL A 32 -6.09 -0.47 -1.30
CA VAL A 32 -4.68 -0.77 -0.96
C VAL A 32 -4.22 -2.05 -1.64
N GLY A 33 -4.99 -3.13 -1.48
CA GLY A 33 -4.65 -4.44 -2.05
C GLY A 33 -4.54 -4.39 -3.57
N ALA A 34 -5.50 -3.74 -4.25
CA ALA A 34 -5.45 -3.58 -5.70
C ALA A 34 -4.24 -2.72 -6.13
N THR A 35 -3.98 -1.61 -5.44
CA THR A 35 -2.84 -0.73 -5.73
C THR A 35 -1.51 -1.49 -5.62
N ILE A 36 -1.27 -2.22 -4.54
CA ILE A 36 -0.02 -2.95 -4.31
C ILE A 36 0.13 -4.09 -5.33
N ASN A 37 -0.92 -4.88 -5.58
CA ASN A 37 -0.83 -6.00 -6.52
C ASN A 37 -0.55 -5.53 -7.95
N VAL A 38 -1.25 -4.48 -8.41
CA VAL A 38 -0.99 -3.93 -9.75
C VAL A 38 0.39 -3.27 -9.82
N MET A 39 0.84 -2.59 -8.77
CA MET A 39 2.18 -2.01 -8.67
C MET A 39 3.25 -3.08 -8.84
N MET A 40 3.17 -4.19 -8.11
CA MET A 40 4.12 -5.30 -8.22
C MET A 40 4.12 -5.90 -9.63
N ALA A 41 2.95 -6.18 -10.20
CA ALA A 41 2.84 -6.73 -11.55
C ALA A 41 3.37 -5.76 -12.62
N ALA A 42 3.11 -4.46 -12.48
CA ALA A 42 3.56 -3.44 -13.43
C ALA A 42 5.08 -3.19 -13.40
N THR A 43 5.75 -3.56 -12.31
CA THR A 43 7.20 -3.35 -12.14
C THR A 43 8.02 -4.05 -13.23
N MET A 44 7.55 -5.17 -13.76
CA MET A 44 8.22 -5.92 -14.83
C MET A 44 7.37 -5.99 -16.12
N ALA A 45 6.28 -5.22 -16.21
CA ALA A 45 5.48 -5.11 -17.44
C ALA A 45 6.20 -4.29 -18.51
N GLU A 46 6.02 -4.61 -19.77
CA GLU A 46 6.61 -3.84 -20.87
C GLU A 46 6.03 -2.42 -20.96
N GLY A 47 6.87 -1.42 -20.98
CA GLY A 47 6.47 -0.03 -21.21
C GLY A 47 6.12 0.74 -19.94
N LEU A 48 5.14 1.61 -20.03
CA LEU A 48 4.71 2.51 -18.96
C LEU A 48 3.31 2.13 -18.46
N THR A 49 3.18 1.94 -17.16
CA THR A 49 1.89 1.84 -16.47
C THR A 49 1.61 3.15 -15.73
N ILE A 50 0.41 3.69 -15.91
CA ILE A 50 -0.09 4.84 -15.14
C ILE A 50 -1.30 4.35 -14.37
N MET A 51 -1.25 4.47 -13.06
CA MET A 51 -2.33 4.07 -12.14
C MET A 51 -2.92 5.34 -11.52
N GLU A 52 -4.23 5.54 -11.63
CA GLU A 52 -4.94 6.69 -11.09
C GLU A 52 -5.99 6.26 -10.06
N ASN A 53 -6.31 7.17 -9.14
CA ASN A 53 -7.18 6.94 -8.00
C ASN A 53 -6.68 5.80 -7.09
N VAL A 54 -5.37 5.76 -6.87
CA VAL A 54 -4.69 4.75 -6.07
C VAL A 54 -4.73 5.06 -4.57
N ALA A 55 -4.46 4.04 -3.77
CA ALA A 55 -4.24 4.16 -2.34
C ALA A 55 -2.93 4.92 -2.03
N LYS A 56 -2.92 5.73 -0.96
CA LYS A 56 -1.82 6.66 -0.60
C LYS A 56 -1.17 6.33 0.74
N GLU A 57 -1.63 5.29 1.39
CA GLU A 57 -1.22 4.90 2.73
C GLU A 57 0.29 4.66 2.81
N PRO A 58 0.90 4.89 3.98
CA PRO A 58 2.35 4.78 4.17
C PRO A 58 2.95 3.45 3.72
N HIS A 59 2.25 2.34 3.94
CA HIS A 59 2.71 1.02 3.52
C HIS A 59 2.67 0.82 1.99
N VAL A 60 1.84 1.55 1.25
CA VAL A 60 1.88 1.59 -0.22
C VAL A 60 3.16 2.29 -0.70
N VAL A 61 3.52 3.39 -0.02
CA VAL A 61 4.77 4.12 -0.28
C VAL A 61 5.97 3.24 0.06
N ASP A 62 5.90 2.50 1.17
CA ASP A 62 6.97 1.60 1.62
C ASP A 62 7.24 0.48 0.61
N VAL A 63 6.18 -0.16 0.08
CA VAL A 63 6.31 -1.15 -1.00
C VAL A 63 6.95 -0.55 -2.25
N ALA A 64 6.58 0.68 -2.65
CA ALA A 64 7.19 1.35 -3.78
C ALA A 64 8.68 1.64 -3.55
N ASN A 65 9.05 2.07 -2.35
CA ASN A 65 10.44 2.30 -1.95
C ASN A 65 11.24 0.99 -1.95
N PHE A 66 10.67 -0.08 -1.42
CA PHE A 66 11.29 -1.40 -1.44
C PHE A 66 11.54 -1.88 -2.87
N LEU A 67 10.54 -1.81 -3.75
CA LEU A 67 10.70 -2.19 -5.17
C LEU A 67 11.73 -1.30 -5.88
N ASN A 68 11.73 0.01 -5.62
CA ASN A 68 12.74 0.92 -6.17
C ASN A 68 14.15 0.59 -5.68
N SER A 69 14.31 0.16 -4.43
CA SER A 69 15.62 -0.29 -3.93
C SER A 69 16.10 -1.59 -4.59
N MET A 70 15.18 -2.37 -5.19
CA MET A 70 15.49 -3.54 -6.03
C MET A 70 15.73 -3.18 -7.51
N GLY A 71 15.70 -1.89 -7.87
CA GLY A 71 15.93 -1.42 -9.24
C GLY A 71 14.66 -1.17 -10.06
N ALA A 72 13.48 -1.16 -9.45
CA ALA A 72 12.24 -0.73 -10.11
C ALA A 72 12.26 0.78 -10.42
N ASN A 73 11.33 1.22 -11.27
CA ASN A 73 11.15 2.63 -11.61
C ASN A 73 9.70 3.05 -11.32
N ILE A 74 9.43 3.31 -10.05
CA ILE A 74 8.10 3.70 -9.55
C ILE A 74 8.17 5.14 -9.03
N ARG A 75 7.22 5.97 -9.45
CA ARG A 75 7.11 7.37 -9.05
C ARG A 75 5.67 7.71 -8.69
N GLY A 76 5.50 8.65 -7.76
CA GLY A 76 4.19 9.16 -7.36
C GLY A 76 3.50 8.37 -6.24
N ALA A 77 4.13 7.35 -5.66
CA ALA A 77 3.61 6.68 -4.48
C ALA A 77 3.35 7.70 -3.35
N GLY A 78 2.19 7.59 -2.68
CA GLY A 78 1.71 8.57 -1.71
C GLY A 78 0.89 9.71 -2.31
N THR A 79 0.74 9.74 -3.64
CA THR A 79 -0.21 10.61 -4.35
C THR A 79 -1.33 9.77 -4.96
N ASP A 80 -2.29 10.41 -5.61
CA ASP A 80 -3.39 9.74 -6.32
C ASP A 80 -2.99 9.13 -7.67
N VAL A 81 -1.76 9.37 -8.13
CA VAL A 81 -1.26 8.86 -9.41
C VAL A 81 0.11 8.21 -9.23
N ILE A 82 0.23 6.93 -9.59
CA ILE A 82 1.50 6.21 -9.61
C ILE A 82 1.88 5.91 -11.06
N LYS A 83 3.13 6.19 -11.41
CA LYS A 83 3.71 5.91 -12.72
C LYS A 83 4.82 4.88 -12.56
N ILE A 84 4.76 3.80 -13.34
CA ILE A 84 5.70 2.69 -13.26
C ILE A 84 6.23 2.42 -14.66
N ARG A 85 7.53 2.56 -14.83
CA ARG A 85 8.21 2.09 -16.04
C ARG A 85 8.77 0.71 -15.77
N GLY A 86 8.29 -0.29 -16.48
CA GLY A 86 8.73 -1.66 -16.30
C GLY A 86 10.21 -1.84 -16.58
N VAL A 87 10.82 -2.75 -15.82
CA VAL A 87 12.24 -3.11 -15.91
C VAL A 87 12.38 -4.59 -16.26
N GLN A 88 13.50 -4.95 -16.89
CA GLN A 88 13.73 -6.34 -17.31
C GLN A 88 14.03 -7.29 -16.14
N ARG A 89 14.61 -6.77 -15.07
CA ARG A 89 14.95 -7.55 -13.88
C ARG A 89 15.01 -6.68 -12.64
N LEU A 90 14.75 -7.28 -11.51
CA LEU A 90 15.03 -6.74 -10.18
C LEU A 90 16.26 -7.43 -9.61
N HIS A 91 16.91 -6.80 -8.64
CA HIS A 91 18.03 -7.37 -7.88
C HIS A 91 17.69 -7.46 -6.40
N SER A 92 18.47 -8.23 -5.66
CA SER A 92 18.34 -8.31 -4.19
C SER A 92 18.72 -6.99 -3.53
N THR A 93 18.11 -6.73 -2.39
CA THR A 93 18.38 -5.56 -1.55
C THR A 93 18.21 -5.89 -0.08
N GLU A 94 18.84 -5.12 0.79
CA GLU A 94 18.49 -5.08 2.21
C GLU A 94 17.54 -3.92 2.42
N TYR A 95 16.45 -4.15 3.14
CA TYR A 95 15.42 -3.16 3.37
C TYR A 95 14.79 -3.32 4.76
N SER A 96 14.61 -2.23 5.46
CA SER A 96 13.88 -2.21 6.72
C SER A 96 12.45 -1.74 6.48
N VAL A 97 11.49 -2.62 6.74
CA VAL A 97 10.05 -2.29 6.64
C VAL A 97 9.69 -1.25 7.69
N ILE A 98 8.84 -0.30 7.34
CA ILE A 98 8.34 0.69 8.29
C ILE A 98 7.48 0.04 9.38
N PRO A 99 7.40 0.63 10.60
CA PRO A 99 6.50 0.18 11.65
C PRO A 99 5.03 0.17 11.19
N ASP A 100 4.29 -0.85 11.58
CA ASP A 100 2.87 -0.99 11.25
C ASP A 100 2.02 0.02 12.04
N GLN A 101 1.45 0.97 11.31
CA GLN A 101 0.55 1.98 11.89
C GLN A 101 -0.78 1.39 12.37
N ILE A 102 -1.25 0.31 11.75
CA ILE A 102 -2.51 -0.35 12.13
C ILE A 102 -2.36 -1.03 13.47
N GLU A 103 -1.25 -1.77 13.65
CA GLU A 103 -0.92 -2.40 14.92
C GLU A 103 -0.76 -1.34 16.03
N ALA A 104 0.04 -0.30 15.78
CA ALA A 104 0.25 0.79 16.71
C ALA A 104 -1.08 1.46 17.14
N GLY A 105 -1.94 1.80 16.15
CA GLY A 105 -3.26 2.38 16.40
C GLY A 105 -4.17 1.47 17.21
N THR A 106 -4.12 0.17 16.97
CA THR A 106 -4.89 -0.82 17.71
C THR A 106 -4.54 -0.82 19.20
N PHE A 107 -3.25 -0.83 19.54
CA PHE A 107 -2.80 -0.76 20.94
C PHE A 107 -3.13 0.59 21.59
N MET A 108 -3.03 1.69 20.85
CA MET A 108 -3.44 3.01 21.34
C MET A 108 -4.93 3.04 21.71
N PHE A 109 -5.82 2.51 20.85
CA PHE A 109 -7.25 2.45 21.15
C PHE A 109 -7.56 1.47 22.28
N ALA A 110 -6.88 0.34 22.37
CA ALA A 110 -7.03 -0.59 23.47
C ALA A 110 -6.68 0.07 24.82
N ALA A 111 -5.55 0.79 24.89
CA ALA A 111 -5.15 1.52 26.09
C ALA A 111 -6.19 2.58 26.48
N ALA A 112 -6.71 3.34 25.51
CA ALA A 112 -7.74 4.35 25.74
C ALA A 112 -9.06 3.73 26.26
N ALA A 113 -9.45 2.56 25.72
CA ALA A 113 -10.69 1.88 26.12
C ALA A 113 -10.67 1.41 27.58
N ILE A 114 -9.54 0.91 28.05
CA ILE A 114 -9.37 0.44 29.45
C ILE A 114 -8.87 1.52 30.40
N LYS A 115 -8.71 2.77 29.91
CA LYS A 115 -8.09 3.88 30.66
C LYS A 115 -6.71 3.51 31.24
N GLY A 116 -5.96 2.71 30.48
CA GLY A 116 -4.63 2.26 30.83
C GLY A 116 -3.55 3.29 30.48
N ASP A 117 -2.35 3.07 31.02
CA ASP A 117 -1.14 3.81 30.70
C ASP A 117 -0.21 2.89 29.90
N VAL A 118 -0.08 3.12 28.59
CA VAL A 118 0.70 2.29 27.67
C VAL A 118 1.60 3.17 26.81
N THR A 119 2.86 2.80 26.73
CA THR A 119 3.81 3.42 25.79
C THR A 119 4.03 2.51 24.58
N VAL A 120 3.68 3.00 23.41
CA VAL A 120 3.94 2.30 22.13
C VAL A 120 5.26 2.81 21.56
N LEU A 121 6.22 1.91 21.41
CA LEU A 121 7.57 2.24 20.93
C LEU A 121 7.70 1.95 19.42
N ASN A 122 8.75 2.51 18.82
CA ASN A 122 9.08 2.29 17.42
C ASN A 122 7.91 2.59 16.47
N VAL A 123 7.32 3.77 16.61
CA VAL A 123 6.23 4.24 15.75
C VAL A 123 6.67 5.49 14.98
N ILE A 124 6.01 5.75 13.85
CA ILE A 124 6.16 6.99 13.09
C ILE A 124 4.94 7.88 13.40
N PRO A 125 5.07 8.90 14.26
CA PRO A 125 3.93 9.70 14.73
C PRO A 125 3.10 10.32 13.59
N LYS A 126 3.76 10.73 12.50
CA LYS A 126 3.12 11.29 11.32
C LYS A 126 2.11 10.33 10.66
N HIS A 127 2.35 9.02 10.76
CA HIS A 127 1.44 8.00 10.23
C HIS A 127 0.22 7.76 11.13
N LEU A 128 0.24 8.28 12.36
CA LEU A 128 -0.77 8.06 13.39
C LEU A 128 -1.58 9.34 13.70
N GLU A 129 -1.37 10.45 13.00
CA GLU A 129 -2.01 11.74 13.30
C GLU A 129 -3.53 11.62 13.41
N ALA A 130 -4.19 11.02 12.42
CA ALA A 130 -5.63 10.80 12.42
C ALA A 130 -6.10 9.92 13.58
N THR A 131 -5.32 8.88 13.92
CA THR A 131 -5.60 7.96 15.03
C THR A 131 -5.48 8.68 16.37
N ILE A 132 -4.44 9.50 16.54
CA ILE A 132 -4.20 10.31 17.75
C ILE A 132 -5.32 11.33 17.94
N GLU A 133 -5.73 12.01 16.88
CA GLU A 133 -6.79 13.00 16.92
C GLU A 133 -8.14 12.37 17.27
N ALA A 134 -8.51 11.27 16.61
CA ALA A 134 -9.72 10.51 16.94
C ALA A 134 -9.74 9.98 18.37
N GLY A 135 -8.59 9.55 18.91
CA GLY A 135 -8.43 9.14 20.29
C GLY A 135 -8.65 10.29 21.27
N ARG A 136 -8.10 11.47 21.00
CA ARG A 136 -8.28 12.68 21.83
C ARG A 136 -9.73 13.15 21.88
N ASP A 137 -10.44 13.14 20.76
CA ASP A 137 -11.84 13.56 20.69
C ASP A 137 -12.76 12.62 21.49
N ARG A 138 -12.52 11.32 21.43
CA ARG A 138 -13.27 10.35 22.25
C ARG A 138 -13.03 10.50 23.74
N MET A 139 -11.80 10.73 24.16
CA MET A 139 -11.48 10.99 25.57
C MET A 139 -12.14 12.28 26.09
N ARG A 140 -12.21 13.34 25.27
CA ARG A 140 -12.88 14.60 25.59
C ARG A 140 -14.40 14.47 25.68
N SER A 141 -15.00 13.65 24.83
CA SER A 141 -16.47 13.47 24.76
C SER A 141 -17.01 12.51 25.83
N GLY A 142 -16.15 11.86 26.64
CA GLY A 142 -16.57 10.88 27.65
C GLY A 142 -17.26 9.64 27.11
N ARG A 143 -17.22 9.42 25.79
CA ARG A 143 -17.76 8.23 25.11
C ARG A 143 -16.61 7.25 24.88
N VAL A 144 -16.48 6.29 25.78
CA VAL A 144 -15.63 5.10 25.63
C VAL A 144 -16.52 3.95 25.24
#